data_62d7174e5f66e17f1968f25833cecefb
#
_entry.id   62d7174e5f66e17f1968f25833cecefb
#
_cell.length_a   1.000
_cell.length_b   1.000
_cell.length_c   1.000
_cell.angle_alpha   90.00
_cell.angle_beta   90.00
_cell.angle_gamma   90.00
#
_symmetry.space_group_name_H-M   'P 1'
#
loop_
_entity.id
_entity.type
_entity.pdbx_description
1 polymer ?
#
loop_
_entity_poly.entity_id
_entity_poly.type
_entity_poly.pdbx_seq_one_letter_code
_entity_poly.pdbx_strand_id
1 'polypeptide(L)'
;MCIIFASCIFFSYGFTICSVCVINENKNVLKSYYSTSDITTALSRALDYTKNNANKYNFLTIRISKGVYNVKKTLHLSSYTAIDLNKSFIKNANYERGNIFKSPEDKEYPKYSSLTRCIIKNGTLDGNFNRNKSCILRLCHSNNVKIENVTFLNNYYSHHAELASCQNVTFYNCVFNGQLSNLNVNSSEAVQIDILDRVHFFGFTSYDNITIENCVFKNVYRGVGTHNYFKNLYQTNIKILNCTFENITDCAISAVNFKNIEVKGNKFLNCKYSAFYRDNGK
;
A
#
# COMPACT_ATOMS: atom_id res chain seq x y z
N MET A 1 32.72 -24.10 6.55
CA MET A 1 31.24 -24.02 6.56
C MET A 1 30.83 -23.24 5.32
N CYS A 2 30.44 -23.93 4.26
CA CYS A 2 30.17 -23.37 2.92
C CYS A 2 28.83 -22.64 2.92
N ILE A 3 28.84 -21.34 2.73
CA ILE A 3 27.61 -20.56 2.49
C ILE A 3 27.26 -20.79 1.02
N ILE A 4 26.27 -21.64 0.77
CA ILE A 4 25.72 -21.82 -0.56
C ILE A 4 24.87 -20.59 -0.88
N PHE A 5 25.44 -19.62 -1.56
CA PHE A 5 24.66 -18.66 -2.33
C PHE A 5 23.98 -19.46 -3.44
N ALA A 6 22.67 -19.63 -3.36
CA ALA A 6 21.90 -20.13 -4.49
C ALA A 6 22.03 -19.09 -5.62
N SER A 7 23.05 -19.25 -6.43
CA SER A 7 23.22 -18.54 -7.70
C SER A 7 22.09 -18.98 -8.62
N CYS A 8 21.36 -18.03 -9.18
CA CYS A 8 20.38 -18.26 -10.24
C CYS A 8 21.10 -19.02 -11.39
N ILE A 9 20.78 -20.28 -11.61
CA ILE A 9 21.23 -21.03 -12.77
C ILE A 9 20.42 -20.51 -13.97
N PHE A 10 21.09 -19.83 -14.88
CA PHE A 10 20.51 -19.42 -16.16
C PHE A 10 20.42 -20.63 -17.08
N PHE A 11 19.22 -21.11 -17.36
CA PHE A 11 18.98 -21.97 -18.50
C PHE A 11 18.67 -21.13 -19.74
N SER A 12 19.29 -21.45 -20.86
CA SER A 12 19.31 -20.73 -22.14
C SER A 12 18.00 -20.82 -22.97
N TYR A 13 16.86 -20.80 -22.34
CA TYR A 13 15.57 -20.56 -23.00
C TYR A 13 14.86 -19.49 -22.16
N GLY A 14 14.96 -18.25 -22.58
CA GLY A 14 14.31 -17.01 -22.20
C GLY A 14 13.27 -16.89 -21.07
N PHE A 15 13.15 -17.82 -20.14
CA PHE A 15 12.24 -17.75 -19.01
C PHE A 15 13.00 -17.33 -17.75
N THR A 16 12.76 -16.11 -17.29
CA THR A 16 13.20 -15.67 -15.96
C THR A 16 12.39 -16.43 -14.90
N ILE A 17 13.03 -17.35 -14.19
CA ILE A 17 12.40 -17.99 -13.02
C ILE A 17 12.39 -16.99 -11.88
N CYS A 18 11.21 -16.62 -11.41
CA CYS A 18 11.04 -15.85 -10.18
C CYS A 18 11.23 -16.78 -8.97
N SER A 19 12.03 -16.38 -8.02
CA SER A 19 12.03 -16.98 -6.68
C SER A 19 11.37 -16.03 -5.67
N VAL A 20 10.49 -16.59 -4.86
CA VAL A 20 9.90 -15.94 -3.69
C VAL A 20 10.37 -16.71 -2.47
N CYS A 21 11.26 -16.10 -1.71
CA CYS A 21 11.86 -16.74 -0.54
C CYS A 21 11.31 -16.16 0.76
N VAL A 22 11.01 -17.03 1.73
CA VAL A 22 10.75 -16.62 3.11
C VAL A 22 12.02 -16.80 3.92
N ILE A 23 12.47 -15.74 4.55
CA ILE A 23 13.72 -15.67 5.32
C ILE A 23 13.43 -15.16 6.73
N ASN A 24 14.19 -15.66 7.71
CA ASN A 24 14.13 -15.19 9.08
C ASN A 24 15.04 -13.96 9.31
N GLU A 25 15.08 -13.44 10.53
CA GLU A 25 15.91 -12.31 10.93
C GLU A 25 17.42 -12.57 10.76
N ASN A 26 17.86 -13.81 10.89
CA ASN A 26 19.24 -14.24 10.66
C ASN A 26 19.57 -14.43 9.16
N LYS A 27 18.66 -14.03 8.26
CA LYS A 27 18.77 -14.17 6.80
C LYS A 27 18.83 -15.60 6.29
N ASN A 28 18.43 -16.58 7.11
CA ASN A 28 18.31 -17.96 6.66
C ASN A 28 17.04 -18.14 5.83
N VAL A 29 17.15 -18.83 4.70
CA VAL A 29 16.01 -19.17 3.84
C VAL A 29 15.26 -20.34 4.50
N LEU A 30 14.01 -20.09 4.85
CA LEU A 30 13.11 -21.09 5.45
C LEU A 30 12.29 -21.82 4.40
N LYS A 31 11.85 -21.11 3.37
CA LYS A 31 11.06 -21.64 2.24
C LYS A 31 11.39 -20.89 0.96
N SER A 32 11.27 -21.60 -0.17
CA SER A 32 11.37 -21.01 -1.50
C SER A 32 10.23 -21.51 -2.38
N TYR A 33 9.65 -20.59 -3.15
CA TYR A 33 8.61 -20.86 -4.13
C TYR A 33 9.05 -20.28 -5.46
N TYR A 34 8.75 -20.98 -6.54
CA TYR A 34 9.19 -20.60 -7.88
C TYR A 34 7.99 -20.35 -8.79
N SER A 35 8.15 -19.43 -9.70
CA SER A 35 7.15 -19.07 -10.69
C SER A 35 7.84 -18.49 -11.94
N THR A 36 7.05 -18.18 -12.94
CA THR A 36 7.48 -17.43 -14.14
C THR A 36 7.07 -15.97 -14.01
N SER A 37 6.53 -15.37 -15.06
CA SER A 37 6.04 -13.97 -15.05
C SER A 37 4.80 -13.74 -14.17
N ASP A 38 4.02 -14.79 -13.86
CA ASP A 38 2.90 -14.74 -12.93
C ASP A 38 3.33 -15.27 -11.56
N ILE A 39 3.55 -14.36 -10.62
CA ILE A 39 4.00 -14.70 -9.26
C ILE A 39 2.86 -14.95 -8.27
N THR A 40 1.61 -14.88 -8.71
CA THR A 40 0.43 -14.92 -7.83
C THR A 40 0.47 -16.12 -6.88
N THR A 41 0.67 -17.32 -7.42
CA THR A 41 0.67 -18.54 -6.61
C THR A 41 1.88 -18.63 -5.69
N ALA A 42 3.08 -18.30 -6.17
CA ALA A 42 4.30 -18.35 -5.37
C ALA A 42 4.22 -17.37 -4.19
N LEU A 43 3.76 -16.15 -4.44
CA LEU A 43 3.64 -15.11 -3.42
C LEU A 43 2.49 -15.41 -2.45
N SER A 44 1.36 -15.95 -2.93
CA SER A 44 0.27 -16.42 -2.06
C SER A 44 0.75 -17.49 -1.08
N ARG A 45 1.49 -18.50 -1.56
CA ARG A 45 2.05 -19.56 -0.69
C ARG A 45 3.06 -19.00 0.34
N ALA A 46 3.85 -18.00 -0.04
CA ALA A 46 4.76 -17.34 0.89
C ALA A 46 4.01 -16.58 1.98
N LEU A 47 2.93 -15.88 1.61
CA LEU A 47 2.05 -15.17 2.56
C LEU A 47 1.32 -16.16 3.49
N ASP A 48 0.82 -17.28 2.97
CA ASP A 48 0.21 -18.35 3.79
C ASP A 48 1.22 -18.95 4.76
N TYR A 49 2.47 -19.17 4.33
CA TYR A 49 3.52 -19.63 5.22
C TYR A 49 3.80 -18.62 6.32
N THR A 50 3.94 -17.32 6.00
CA THR A 50 4.18 -16.30 7.02
C THR A 50 2.99 -16.11 7.95
N LYS A 51 1.75 -16.19 7.45
CA LYS A 51 0.53 -16.15 8.28
C LYS A 51 0.55 -17.21 9.39
N ASN A 52 1.09 -18.39 9.11
CA ASN A 52 1.09 -19.50 10.04
C ASN A 52 2.35 -19.56 10.95
N ASN A 53 3.44 -18.88 10.58
CA ASN A 53 4.72 -19.03 11.25
C ASN A 53 5.29 -17.72 11.81
N ALA A 54 4.87 -16.56 11.31
CA ALA A 54 5.31 -15.26 11.82
C ALA A 54 4.48 -14.86 13.07
N ASN A 55 5.15 -14.24 14.05
CA ASN A 55 4.50 -13.72 15.26
C ASN A 55 5.39 -12.63 15.88
N LYS A 56 5.00 -12.09 17.04
CA LYS A 56 5.72 -11.00 17.70
C LYS A 56 7.18 -11.31 18.08
N TYR A 57 7.55 -12.58 18.15
CA TYR A 57 8.90 -13.05 18.46
C TYR A 57 9.65 -13.59 17.24
N ASN A 58 8.97 -13.77 16.11
CA ASN A 58 9.53 -14.35 14.90
C ASN A 58 9.04 -13.53 13.69
N PHE A 59 9.74 -12.45 13.39
CA PHE A 59 9.44 -11.61 12.24
C PHE A 59 10.04 -12.22 10.97
N LEU A 60 9.21 -12.43 9.95
CA LEU A 60 9.64 -13.06 8.70
C LEU A 60 9.67 -12.07 7.55
N THR A 61 10.57 -12.28 6.60
CA THR A 61 10.65 -11.49 5.37
C THR A 61 10.38 -12.36 4.16
N ILE A 62 9.42 -11.95 3.34
CA ILE A 62 9.22 -12.47 1.99
C ILE A 62 10.06 -11.62 1.05
N ARG A 63 11.04 -12.22 0.37
CA ARG A 63 11.87 -11.54 -0.63
C ARG A 63 11.56 -12.10 -2.00
N ILE A 64 11.31 -11.20 -2.94
CA ILE A 64 11.07 -11.52 -4.36
C ILE A 64 12.38 -11.33 -5.11
N SER A 65 12.75 -12.24 -6.01
CA SER A 65 13.87 -12.01 -6.94
C SER A 65 13.56 -10.84 -7.87
N LYS A 66 14.58 -10.04 -8.20
CA LYS A 66 14.41 -8.88 -9.09
C LYS A 66 13.82 -9.30 -10.45
N GLY A 67 12.78 -8.61 -10.90
CA GLY A 67 12.12 -8.90 -12.18
C GLY A 67 10.86 -8.08 -12.41
N VAL A 68 10.15 -8.39 -13.48
CA VAL A 68 8.84 -7.86 -13.85
C VAL A 68 7.82 -8.98 -13.77
N TYR A 69 6.79 -8.82 -12.96
CA TYR A 69 5.85 -9.87 -12.64
C TYR A 69 4.41 -9.39 -12.65
N ASN A 70 3.50 -10.31 -12.95
CA ASN A 70 2.06 -10.10 -12.86
C ASN A 70 1.48 -10.73 -11.61
N VAL A 71 0.47 -10.06 -11.04
CA VAL A 71 -0.40 -10.60 -9.98
C VAL A 71 -1.82 -10.60 -10.51
N LYS A 72 -2.45 -11.78 -10.55
CA LYS A 72 -3.77 -12.01 -11.17
C LYS A 72 -4.92 -12.15 -10.19
N LYS A 73 -4.67 -12.08 -8.89
CA LYS A 73 -5.69 -12.02 -7.84
C LYS A 73 -5.14 -11.27 -6.63
N THR A 74 -6.02 -10.76 -5.80
CA THR A 74 -5.66 -10.09 -4.56
C THR A 74 -4.82 -10.99 -3.65
N LEU A 75 -3.74 -10.45 -3.13
CA LEU A 75 -2.86 -11.10 -2.16
C LEU A 75 -3.11 -10.51 -0.77
N HIS A 76 -3.49 -11.37 0.16
CA HIS A 76 -3.74 -10.96 1.54
C HIS A 76 -2.45 -10.92 2.36
N LEU A 77 -2.17 -9.77 2.95
CA LEU A 77 -1.00 -9.53 3.79
C LEU A 77 -1.09 -10.34 5.09
N SER A 78 0.06 -10.65 5.68
CA SER A 78 0.16 -11.31 6.99
C SER A 78 0.86 -10.43 8.02
N SER A 79 0.46 -10.54 9.28
CA SER A 79 1.07 -9.82 10.39
C SER A 79 2.51 -10.29 10.64
N TYR A 80 3.32 -9.42 11.24
CA TYR A 80 4.73 -9.69 11.58
C TYR A 80 5.59 -10.09 10.37
N THR A 81 5.30 -9.50 9.23
CA THR A 81 5.93 -9.86 7.96
C THR A 81 6.42 -8.62 7.21
N ALA A 82 7.65 -8.69 6.65
CA ALA A 82 8.09 -7.78 5.63
C ALA A 82 7.93 -8.39 4.23
N ILE A 83 7.52 -7.59 3.25
CA ILE A 83 7.57 -7.93 1.83
C ILE A 83 8.65 -7.04 1.20
N ASP A 84 9.82 -7.61 0.93
CA ASP A 84 10.91 -6.96 0.22
C ASP A 84 10.78 -7.24 -1.27
N LEU A 85 10.29 -6.25 -2.00
CA LEU A 85 10.10 -6.32 -3.45
C LEU A 85 11.43 -6.37 -4.21
N ASN A 86 12.56 -6.04 -3.55
CA ASN A 86 13.91 -6.17 -4.10
C ASN A 86 14.07 -5.56 -5.51
N LYS A 87 13.55 -4.36 -5.69
CA LYS A 87 13.53 -3.61 -6.97
C LYS A 87 12.73 -4.30 -8.08
N SER A 88 11.81 -5.20 -7.74
CA SER A 88 10.89 -5.80 -8.70
C SER A 88 9.79 -4.83 -9.10
N PHE A 89 9.24 -5.07 -10.26
CA PHE A 89 8.09 -4.38 -10.84
C PHE A 89 6.89 -5.33 -10.85
N ILE A 90 5.89 -5.07 -10.02
CA ILE A 90 4.71 -5.93 -9.85
C ILE A 90 3.50 -5.25 -10.49
N LYS A 91 2.92 -5.87 -11.52
CA LYS A 91 1.76 -5.39 -12.25
C LYS A 91 0.46 -6.02 -11.73
N ASN A 92 -0.55 -5.21 -11.56
CA ASN A 92 -1.91 -5.69 -11.37
C ASN A 92 -2.48 -6.20 -12.69
N ALA A 93 -2.56 -7.51 -12.81
CA ALA A 93 -3.15 -8.23 -13.94
C ALA A 93 -4.44 -8.95 -13.54
N ASN A 94 -5.13 -8.50 -12.48
CA ASN A 94 -6.43 -9.02 -12.08
C ASN A 94 -7.47 -8.82 -13.19
N TYR A 95 -8.17 -9.86 -13.56
CA TYR A 95 -9.29 -9.77 -14.53
C TYR A 95 -10.57 -9.30 -13.86
N GLU A 96 -10.69 -9.51 -12.56
CA GLU A 96 -11.79 -9.05 -11.72
C GLU A 96 -11.33 -7.85 -10.87
N ARG A 97 -12.27 -7.24 -10.14
CA ARG A 97 -11.95 -6.17 -9.20
C ARG A 97 -11.04 -6.73 -8.09
N GLY A 98 -9.78 -6.30 -8.06
CA GLY A 98 -8.80 -6.81 -7.09
C GLY A 98 -7.59 -5.90 -6.91
N ASN A 99 -7.12 -5.84 -5.68
CA ASN A 99 -5.91 -5.14 -5.27
C ASN A 99 -4.66 -5.98 -5.63
N ILE A 100 -3.47 -5.39 -5.66
CA ILE A 100 -2.24 -6.19 -5.58
C ILE A 100 -2.13 -6.75 -4.16
N PHE A 101 -2.16 -5.87 -3.15
CA PHE A 101 -2.12 -6.26 -1.74
C PHE A 101 -3.34 -5.71 -0.98
N LYS A 102 -3.85 -6.53 -0.08
CA LYS A 102 -4.93 -6.17 0.85
C LYS A 102 -4.63 -6.73 2.25
N SER A 103 -5.02 -6.02 3.29
CA SER A 103 -5.10 -6.60 4.63
C SER A 103 -6.10 -7.77 4.66
N PRO A 104 -6.06 -8.67 5.66
CA PRO A 104 -7.09 -9.70 5.83
C PRO A 104 -8.51 -9.14 5.82
N GLU A 105 -9.51 -9.98 5.60
CA GLU A 105 -10.91 -9.58 5.49
C GLU A 105 -11.39 -8.78 6.70
N ASP A 106 -12.06 -7.68 6.43
CA ASP A 106 -12.35 -6.62 7.40
C ASP A 106 -13.41 -7.00 8.43
N LYS A 107 -14.28 -7.98 8.11
CA LYS A 107 -15.44 -8.36 8.92
C LYS A 107 -15.10 -9.09 10.22
N GLU A 108 -13.90 -9.67 10.29
CA GLU A 108 -13.46 -10.51 11.42
C GLU A 108 -12.61 -9.77 12.43
N TYR A 109 -12.20 -8.53 12.13
CA TYR A 109 -11.15 -7.82 12.87
C TYR A 109 -11.63 -6.46 13.37
N PRO A 110 -12.04 -6.36 14.65
CA PRO A 110 -12.45 -5.09 15.23
C PRO A 110 -11.26 -4.14 15.44
N LYS A 111 -11.54 -2.85 15.45
CA LYS A 111 -10.56 -1.77 15.68
C LYS A 111 -9.39 -1.85 14.70
N TYR A 112 -8.19 -2.16 15.19
CA TYR A 112 -6.93 -2.13 14.44
C TYR A 112 -6.23 -3.50 14.44
N SER A 113 -6.97 -4.60 14.38
CA SER A 113 -6.45 -5.95 14.61
C SER A 113 -6.32 -6.83 13.37
N SER A 114 -6.73 -6.34 12.18
CA SER A 114 -6.69 -7.17 10.97
C SER A 114 -5.28 -7.47 10.49
N LEU A 115 -4.39 -6.48 10.59
CA LEU A 115 -2.98 -6.60 10.19
C LEU A 115 -2.11 -5.83 11.19
N THR A 116 -1.10 -6.48 11.73
CA THR A 116 -0.20 -5.86 12.70
C THR A 116 1.25 -6.04 12.31
N ARG A 117 2.05 -4.94 12.39
CA ARG A 117 3.49 -4.96 12.16
C ARG A 117 3.87 -5.57 10.81
N CYS A 118 3.42 -4.92 9.74
CA CYS A 118 3.72 -5.30 8.36
C CYS A 118 4.57 -4.25 7.67
N ILE A 119 5.53 -4.67 6.84
CA ILE A 119 6.39 -3.78 6.06
C ILE A 119 6.29 -4.16 4.59
N ILE A 120 6.11 -3.17 3.70
CA ILE A 120 6.25 -3.35 2.25
C ILE A 120 7.35 -2.42 1.77
N LYS A 121 8.34 -2.95 1.04
CA LYS A 121 9.49 -2.14 0.70
C LYS A 121 10.19 -2.47 -0.61
N ASN A 122 10.93 -1.44 -1.13
CA ASN A 122 11.96 -1.55 -2.16
C ASN A 122 11.47 -2.06 -3.52
N GLY A 123 10.49 -1.44 -4.15
CA GLY A 123 10.07 -1.84 -5.49
C GLY A 123 8.93 -1.03 -6.06
N THR A 124 8.33 -1.53 -7.11
CA THR A 124 7.24 -0.86 -7.83
C THR A 124 5.98 -1.72 -7.86
N LEU A 125 4.87 -1.10 -7.50
CA LEU A 125 3.52 -1.65 -7.60
C LEU A 125 2.76 -0.85 -8.67
N ASP A 126 2.41 -1.48 -9.77
CA ASP A 126 1.76 -0.85 -10.92
C ASP A 126 0.30 -1.30 -11.01
N GLY A 127 -0.62 -0.36 -10.87
CA GLY A 127 -2.07 -0.59 -11.07
C GLY A 127 -2.41 -0.92 -12.51
N ASN A 128 -1.47 -0.69 -13.46
CA ASN A 128 -1.56 -1.04 -14.88
C ASN A 128 -2.82 -0.41 -15.55
N PHE A 129 -3.29 0.73 -15.02
CA PHE A 129 -4.57 1.33 -15.42
C PHE A 129 -5.71 0.31 -15.54
N ASN A 130 -5.71 -0.68 -14.66
CA ASN A 130 -6.70 -1.74 -14.67
C ASN A 130 -8.09 -1.15 -14.48
N ARG A 131 -8.95 -1.30 -15.50
CA ARG A 131 -10.29 -0.70 -15.56
C ARG A 131 -11.26 -1.20 -14.49
N ASN A 132 -10.85 -2.17 -13.69
CA ASN A 132 -11.65 -2.72 -12.58
C ASN A 132 -11.79 -1.77 -11.37
N LYS A 133 -11.22 -0.54 -11.44
CA LYS A 133 -11.34 0.50 -10.41
C LYS A 133 -10.96 0.00 -9.02
N SER A 134 -9.82 -0.65 -8.90
CA SER A 134 -9.32 -1.19 -7.64
C SER A 134 -8.11 -0.39 -7.13
N CYS A 135 -7.98 -0.28 -5.83
CA CYS A 135 -6.78 0.25 -5.21
C CYS A 135 -5.59 -0.69 -5.47
N ILE A 136 -4.37 -0.17 -5.51
CA ILE A 136 -3.17 -1.01 -5.59
C ILE A 136 -2.92 -1.69 -4.24
N LEU A 137 -2.95 -0.90 -3.17
CA LEU A 137 -2.85 -1.34 -1.78
C LEU A 137 -4.12 -0.95 -1.02
N ARG A 138 -4.71 -1.88 -0.27
CA ARG A 138 -5.81 -1.59 0.64
C ARG A 138 -5.53 -2.12 2.04
N LEU A 139 -5.52 -1.23 3.01
CA LEU A 139 -5.35 -1.55 4.43
C LEU A 139 -6.63 -1.20 5.18
N CYS A 140 -7.21 -2.18 5.86
CA CYS A 140 -8.39 -2.00 6.69
C CYS A 140 -8.07 -2.46 8.11
N HIS A 141 -8.51 -1.71 9.11
CA HIS A 141 -8.32 -2.05 10.54
C HIS A 141 -6.89 -2.50 10.89
N SER A 142 -5.89 -1.86 10.26
CA SER A 142 -4.48 -2.26 10.36
C SER A 142 -3.73 -1.37 11.33
N ASN A 143 -2.69 -1.92 11.97
CA ASN A 143 -1.87 -1.22 12.95
C ASN A 143 -0.39 -1.47 12.71
N ASN A 144 0.43 -0.42 12.89
CA ASN A 144 1.88 -0.51 12.79
C ASN A 144 2.35 -1.07 11.43
N VAL A 145 1.92 -0.40 10.35
CA VAL A 145 2.29 -0.76 8.97
C VAL A 145 3.22 0.29 8.40
N LYS A 146 4.32 -0.15 7.79
CA LYS A 146 5.28 0.73 7.13
C LYS A 146 5.41 0.39 5.65
N ILE A 147 5.30 1.41 4.82
CA ILE A 147 5.56 1.32 3.39
C ILE A 147 6.77 2.23 3.11
N GLU A 148 7.87 1.66 2.62
CA GLU A 148 9.10 2.41 2.41
C GLU A 148 9.78 2.11 1.07
N ASN A 149 10.26 3.16 0.39
CA ASN A 149 10.94 3.04 -0.89
C ASN A 149 10.09 2.30 -1.94
N VAL A 150 8.79 2.57 -1.98
CA VAL A 150 7.84 1.95 -2.92
C VAL A 150 7.34 2.99 -3.91
N THR A 151 7.36 2.64 -5.19
CA THR A 151 6.73 3.42 -6.26
C THR A 151 5.37 2.80 -6.59
N PHE A 152 4.30 3.58 -6.49
CA PHE A 152 2.96 3.25 -6.93
C PHE A 152 2.69 3.91 -8.28
N LEU A 153 2.29 3.15 -9.27
CA LEU A 153 2.06 3.64 -10.63
C LEU A 153 0.65 3.35 -11.12
N ASN A 154 0.17 4.21 -12.05
CA ASN A 154 -0.86 3.90 -13.03
C ASN A 154 -2.18 3.37 -12.45
N ASN A 155 -2.79 4.11 -11.54
CA ASN A 155 -4.11 3.74 -11.01
C ASN A 155 -5.24 4.28 -11.91
N TYR A 156 -6.38 3.56 -11.98
CA TYR A 156 -7.54 3.91 -12.78
C TYR A 156 -8.77 4.10 -11.89
N TYR A 157 -9.25 5.34 -11.78
CA TYR A 157 -10.47 5.73 -11.05
C TYR A 157 -10.58 5.16 -9.63
N SER A 158 -9.45 5.03 -8.93
CA SER A 158 -9.36 4.53 -7.57
C SER A 158 -8.10 5.09 -6.89
N HIS A 159 -7.67 4.53 -5.78
CA HIS A 159 -6.54 5.00 -4.98
C HIS A 159 -5.28 4.16 -5.26
N HIS A 160 -4.09 4.78 -5.23
CA HIS A 160 -2.86 3.99 -5.14
C HIS A 160 -2.83 3.23 -3.81
N ALA A 161 -3.14 3.91 -2.71
CA ALA A 161 -3.29 3.29 -1.40
C ALA A 161 -4.57 3.80 -0.71
N GLU A 162 -5.38 2.88 -0.22
CA GLU A 162 -6.54 3.16 0.63
C GLU A 162 -6.23 2.67 2.05
N LEU A 163 -6.33 3.58 2.99
CA LEU A 163 -6.28 3.30 4.41
C LEU A 163 -7.70 3.42 4.95
N ALA A 164 -8.23 2.38 5.55
CA ALA A 164 -9.58 2.33 6.07
C ALA A 164 -9.58 1.94 7.55
N SER A 165 -9.79 2.92 8.46
CA SER A 165 -9.73 2.75 9.91
C SER A 165 -8.41 2.14 10.42
N CYS A 166 -7.28 2.75 10.07
CA CYS A 166 -5.94 2.28 10.44
C CYS A 166 -5.31 3.11 11.56
N GLN A 167 -4.29 2.57 12.21
CA GLN A 167 -3.47 3.25 13.21
C GLN A 167 -1.98 3.01 12.96
N ASN A 168 -1.12 4.00 13.28
CA ASN A 168 0.33 3.87 13.16
C ASN A 168 0.78 3.40 11.76
N VAL A 169 0.36 4.09 10.72
CA VAL A 169 0.78 3.79 9.34
C VAL A 169 1.75 4.85 8.84
N THR A 170 2.85 4.42 8.26
CA THR A 170 3.87 5.30 7.70
C THR A 170 4.13 4.98 6.24
N PHE A 171 4.07 6.02 5.39
CA PHE A 171 4.66 6.02 4.06
C PHE A 171 5.94 6.85 4.12
N TYR A 172 7.07 6.25 3.77
CA TYR A 172 8.36 6.89 3.79
C TYR A 172 9.08 6.71 2.45
N ASN A 173 9.55 7.83 1.88
CA ASN A 173 10.29 7.81 0.60
C ASN A 173 9.55 7.05 -0.51
N CYS A 174 8.24 7.27 -0.64
CA CYS A 174 7.40 6.64 -1.66
C CYS A 174 7.10 7.60 -2.81
N VAL A 175 6.79 7.04 -3.97
CA VAL A 175 6.36 7.79 -5.16
C VAL A 175 4.98 7.31 -5.57
N PHE A 176 4.05 8.25 -5.80
CA PHE A 176 2.71 8.01 -6.32
C PHE A 176 2.56 8.76 -7.65
N ASN A 177 2.51 8.03 -8.76
CA ASN A 177 2.53 8.64 -10.08
C ASN A 177 1.53 8.00 -11.05
N GLY A 178 0.79 8.85 -11.74
CA GLY A 178 -0.14 8.42 -12.77
C GLY A 178 -1.46 7.88 -12.21
N GLN A 179 -2.46 8.75 -12.18
CA GLN A 179 -3.82 8.39 -11.81
C GLN A 179 -4.78 8.94 -12.86
N LEU A 180 -5.50 8.05 -13.52
CA LEU A 180 -6.61 8.45 -14.35
C LEU A 180 -7.85 8.64 -13.48
N SER A 181 -8.36 9.86 -13.45
CA SER A 181 -9.63 10.21 -12.83
C SER A 181 -10.32 11.26 -13.69
N ASN A 182 -11.62 11.39 -13.60
CA ASN A 182 -12.35 12.48 -14.21
C ASN A 182 -13.08 13.32 -13.15
N LEU A 183 -13.42 14.55 -13.54
CA LEU A 183 -14.07 15.54 -12.67
C LEU A 183 -15.42 15.07 -12.08
N ASN A 184 -16.03 14.02 -12.62
CA ASN A 184 -17.30 13.47 -12.18
C ASN A 184 -17.16 12.40 -11.09
N VAL A 185 -15.92 11.97 -10.77
CA VAL A 185 -15.65 11.01 -9.71
C VAL A 185 -14.85 11.71 -8.62
N ASN A 186 -15.53 12.28 -7.65
CA ASN A 186 -14.95 13.04 -6.51
C ASN A 186 -14.11 12.18 -5.54
N SER A 187 -13.65 11.00 -5.93
CA SER A 187 -13.16 9.97 -5.02
C SER A 187 -11.87 9.31 -5.50
N SER A 188 -10.83 10.09 -5.74
CA SER A 188 -9.54 9.52 -6.22
C SER A 188 -8.36 10.26 -5.62
N GLU A 189 -8.13 10.06 -4.34
CA GLU A 189 -6.87 10.43 -3.68
C GLU A 189 -5.78 9.39 -4.02
N ALA A 190 -4.53 9.81 -4.20
CA ALA A 190 -3.43 8.87 -4.33
C ALA A 190 -3.27 8.06 -3.03
N VAL A 191 -3.28 8.73 -1.88
CA VAL A 191 -3.41 8.09 -0.56
C VAL A 191 -4.71 8.55 0.07
N GLN A 192 -5.70 7.66 0.10
CA GLN A 192 -6.96 7.91 0.80
C GLN A 192 -6.83 7.53 2.27
N ILE A 193 -7.25 8.43 3.15
CA ILE A 193 -7.35 8.21 4.58
C ILE A 193 -8.84 8.25 4.94
N ASP A 194 -9.49 7.10 5.12
CA ASP A 194 -10.94 7.00 5.24
C ASP A 194 -11.39 6.17 6.45
N ILE A 195 -12.63 6.33 6.83
CA ILE A 195 -13.29 5.55 7.88
C ILE A 195 -14.20 4.53 7.20
N LEU A 196 -14.09 3.26 7.58
CA LEU A 196 -14.99 2.23 7.07
C LEU A 196 -16.43 2.46 7.51
N ASP A 197 -17.33 2.28 6.56
CA ASP A 197 -18.77 2.42 6.79
C ASP A 197 -19.30 1.35 7.75
N ARG A 198 -20.24 1.76 8.58
CA ARG A 198 -20.92 0.93 9.60
C ARG A 198 -21.65 -0.30 9.06
N VAL A 199 -22.16 -0.20 7.84
CA VAL A 199 -23.06 -1.23 7.29
C VAL A 199 -22.35 -2.55 7.03
N HIS A 200 -21.02 -2.50 6.83
CA HIS A 200 -20.25 -3.65 6.41
C HIS A 200 -19.21 -4.12 7.44
N PHE A 201 -18.95 -3.37 8.54
CA PHE A 201 -17.78 -3.60 9.41
C PHE A 201 -18.03 -3.25 10.88
N PHE A 202 -17.20 -3.73 11.80
CA PHE A 202 -17.28 -3.64 13.25
C PHE A 202 -17.19 -2.20 13.82
N GLY A 203 -18.06 -1.31 13.39
CA GLY A 203 -18.19 0.03 13.95
C GLY A 203 -17.19 1.05 13.39
N PHE A 204 -17.51 2.32 13.63
CA PHE A 204 -16.66 3.43 13.24
C PHE A 204 -15.42 3.47 14.12
N THR A 205 -14.28 3.13 13.55
CA THR A 205 -12.99 3.35 14.19
C THR A 205 -12.27 4.46 13.42
N SER A 206 -11.95 5.54 14.12
CA SER A 206 -11.21 6.67 13.54
C SER A 206 -9.77 6.27 13.23
N TYR A 207 -9.09 7.11 12.44
CA TYR A 207 -7.64 7.00 12.26
C TYR A 207 -6.89 7.62 13.42
N ASP A 208 -5.68 7.10 13.61
CA ASP A 208 -4.75 7.73 14.51
C ASP A 208 -3.31 7.49 14.07
N ASN A 209 -2.50 8.55 14.12
CA ASN A 209 -1.06 8.50 13.85
C ASN A 209 -0.69 7.96 12.46
N ILE A 210 -1.03 8.72 11.42
CA ILE A 210 -0.63 8.45 10.04
C ILE A 210 0.48 9.43 9.64
N THR A 211 1.60 8.92 9.16
CA THR A 211 2.73 9.73 8.71
C THR A 211 3.01 9.48 7.23
N ILE A 212 3.11 10.56 6.47
CA ILE A 212 3.51 10.55 5.06
C ILE A 212 4.70 11.48 4.95
N GLU A 213 5.88 10.93 4.73
CA GLU A 213 7.14 11.66 4.81
C GLU A 213 8.06 11.38 3.62
N ASN A 214 8.71 12.44 3.12
CA ASN A 214 9.65 12.38 1.98
C ASN A 214 9.04 11.72 0.73
N CYS A 215 7.73 11.87 0.51
CA CYS A 215 7.01 11.25 -0.60
C CYS A 215 6.83 12.22 -1.77
N VAL A 216 6.69 11.67 -2.97
CA VAL A 216 6.39 12.40 -4.20
C VAL A 216 5.03 11.98 -4.74
N PHE A 217 4.16 12.96 -4.97
CA PHE A 217 2.86 12.79 -5.61
C PHE A 217 2.89 13.50 -6.96
N LYS A 218 2.72 12.78 -8.05
CA LYS A 218 2.89 13.34 -9.39
C LYS A 218 1.80 12.85 -10.36
N ASN A 219 1.26 13.77 -11.16
CA ASN A 219 0.25 13.43 -12.17
C ASN A 219 -0.93 12.66 -11.57
N VAL A 220 -1.46 13.12 -10.45
CA VAL A 220 -2.61 12.52 -9.75
C VAL A 220 -3.73 13.52 -9.61
N TYR A 221 -4.96 13.02 -9.43
CA TYR A 221 -6.13 13.88 -9.25
C TYR A 221 -6.07 14.61 -7.90
N ARG A 222 -5.96 13.85 -6.80
CA ARG A 222 -5.67 14.34 -5.45
C ARG A 222 -4.46 13.62 -4.86
N GLY A 223 -3.71 14.32 -4.03
CA GLY A 223 -2.56 13.71 -3.35
C GLY A 223 -2.96 12.87 -2.15
N VAL A 224 -3.18 13.49 -1.01
CA VAL A 224 -3.48 12.85 0.27
C VAL A 224 -4.78 13.39 0.83
N GLY A 225 -5.61 12.53 1.42
CA GLY A 225 -6.78 12.97 2.16
C GLY A 225 -7.97 12.04 2.12
N THR A 226 -9.16 12.62 2.27
CA THR A 226 -10.43 11.92 2.11
C THR A 226 -11.45 12.81 1.41
N HIS A 227 -12.42 12.18 0.79
CA HIS A 227 -13.61 12.81 0.24
C HIS A 227 -14.86 12.55 1.11
N ASN A 228 -14.75 11.64 2.07
CA ASN A 228 -15.84 11.26 2.95
C ASN A 228 -15.86 12.13 4.21
N TYR A 229 -17.06 12.54 4.59
CA TYR A 229 -17.34 13.28 5.81
C TYR A 229 -18.20 12.44 6.75
N PHE A 230 -17.72 12.25 7.97
CA PHE A 230 -18.45 11.58 9.03
C PHE A 230 -18.63 12.54 10.21
N LYS A 231 -19.88 12.87 10.54
CA LYS A 231 -20.19 13.79 11.62
C LYS A 231 -19.62 13.31 12.96
N ASN A 232 -18.89 14.19 13.65
CA ASN A 232 -18.25 13.94 14.95
C ASN A 232 -17.18 12.82 14.96
N LEU A 233 -16.73 12.36 13.81
CA LEU A 233 -15.63 11.42 13.70
C LEU A 233 -14.43 12.13 13.09
N TYR A 234 -13.33 12.10 13.82
CA TYR A 234 -12.11 12.79 13.44
C TYR A 234 -11.00 11.78 13.17
N GLN A 235 -10.17 12.16 12.23
CA GLN A 235 -8.92 11.48 11.93
C GLN A 235 -7.81 12.28 12.59
N THR A 236 -7.06 11.64 13.49
CA THR A 236 -6.17 12.35 14.39
C THR A 236 -4.70 12.08 14.12
N ASN A 237 -3.84 13.05 14.49
CA ASN A 237 -2.39 12.88 14.43
C ASN A 237 -1.87 12.56 13.02
N ILE A 238 -2.30 13.32 12.02
CA ILE A 238 -1.88 13.15 10.63
C ILE A 238 -0.66 14.03 10.35
N LYS A 239 0.42 13.45 9.83
CA LYS A 239 1.64 14.18 9.47
C LYS A 239 1.93 14.03 7.98
N ILE A 240 2.13 15.16 7.29
CA ILE A 240 2.51 15.22 5.88
C ILE A 240 3.75 16.09 5.80
N LEU A 241 4.92 15.46 5.72
CA LEU A 241 6.21 16.09 5.95
C LEU A 241 7.14 15.95 4.74
N ASN A 242 7.77 17.06 4.34
CA ASN A 242 8.81 17.08 3.32
C ASN A 242 8.42 16.39 1.99
N CYS A 243 7.13 16.43 1.65
CA CYS A 243 6.61 15.84 0.42
C CYS A 243 6.65 16.83 -0.75
N THR A 244 6.66 16.30 -1.96
CA THR A 244 6.50 17.08 -3.19
C THR A 244 5.21 16.66 -3.88
N PHE A 245 4.38 17.66 -4.21
CA PHE A 245 3.16 17.51 -4.98
C PHE A 245 3.35 18.22 -6.33
N GLU A 246 3.27 17.49 -7.42
CA GLU A 246 3.53 18.00 -8.77
C GLU A 246 2.43 17.59 -9.74
N ASN A 247 1.92 18.56 -10.51
CA ASN A 247 0.84 18.33 -11.50
C ASN A 247 -0.40 17.68 -10.86
N ILE A 248 -0.91 18.30 -9.78
CA ILE A 248 -2.13 17.84 -9.10
C ILE A 248 -3.33 18.55 -9.72
N THR A 249 -4.24 17.76 -10.31
CA THR A 249 -5.33 18.34 -11.12
C THR A 249 -6.52 18.84 -10.29
N ASP A 250 -6.62 18.44 -9.01
CA ASP A 250 -7.60 18.98 -8.06
C ASP A 250 -6.89 19.52 -6.81
N CYS A 251 -6.72 18.74 -5.77
CA CYS A 251 -6.18 19.20 -4.49
C CYS A 251 -5.02 18.32 -4.02
N ALA A 252 -3.91 18.94 -3.62
CA ALA A 252 -2.77 18.18 -3.12
C ALA A 252 -3.05 17.54 -1.74
N ILE A 253 -3.73 18.27 -0.82
CA ILE A 253 -4.10 17.76 0.50
C ILE A 253 -5.58 18.07 0.74
N SER A 254 -6.41 17.03 0.85
CA SER A 254 -7.85 17.14 1.15
C SER A 254 -8.14 16.69 2.59
N ALA A 255 -8.03 17.63 3.53
CA ALA A 255 -8.17 17.37 4.96
C ALA A 255 -9.62 17.57 5.42
N VAL A 256 -10.43 16.50 5.32
CA VAL A 256 -11.81 16.50 5.81
C VAL A 256 -11.85 15.83 7.18
N ASN A 257 -12.30 16.56 8.21
CA ASN A 257 -12.34 16.11 9.62
C ASN A 257 -10.99 15.60 10.16
N PHE A 258 -9.89 16.21 9.72
CA PHE A 258 -8.57 15.95 10.30
C PHE A 258 -8.37 16.81 11.54
N LYS A 259 -7.92 16.21 12.64
CA LYS A 259 -7.49 16.91 13.85
C LYS A 259 -6.02 16.62 14.14
N ASN A 260 -5.34 17.61 14.73
CA ASN A 260 -3.92 17.53 15.03
C ASN A 260 -3.12 17.13 13.77
N ILE A 261 -3.29 17.92 12.73
CA ILE A 261 -2.58 17.75 11.45
C ILE A 261 -1.31 18.60 11.44
N GLU A 262 -0.19 17.99 11.05
CA GLU A 262 1.08 18.67 10.80
C GLU A 262 1.41 18.60 9.29
N VAL A 263 1.47 19.76 8.63
CA VAL A 263 1.84 19.89 7.22
C VAL A 263 3.07 20.79 7.15
N LYS A 264 4.27 20.20 6.95
CA LYS A 264 5.54 20.93 7.05
C LYS A 264 6.54 20.52 5.99
N GLY A 265 7.28 21.50 5.44
CA GLY A 265 8.37 21.27 4.49
C GLY A 265 7.92 20.80 3.11
N ASN A 266 6.63 20.86 2.80
CA ASN A 266 6.09 20.37 1.54
C ASN A 266 6.28 21.38 0.39
N LYS A 267 6.45 20.86 -0.84
CA LYS A 267 6.53 21.64 -2.08
C LYS A 267 5.30 21.36 -2.94
N PHE A 268 4.72 22.42 -3.51
CA PHE A 268 3.54 22.35 -4.37
C PHE A 268 3.91 22.98 -5.72
N LEU A 269 3.93 22.16 -6.77
CA LEU A 269 4.34 22.53 -8.11
C LEU A 269 3.20 22.23 -9.09
N ASN A 270 2.67 23.25 -9.74
CA ASN A 270 1.56 23.11 -10.69
C ASN A 270 0.37 22.32 -10.09
N CYS A 271 -0.07 22.71 -8.90
CA CYS A 271 -1.25 22.16 -8.23
C CYS A 271 -2.43 23.13 -8.40
N LYS A 272 -3.62 22.63 -8.72
CA LYS A 272 -4.82 23.49 -8.80
C LYS A 272 -5.14 24.09 -7.43
N TYR A 273 -5.12 23.24 -6.38
CA TYR A 273 -5.20 23.67 -4.98
C TYR A 273 -4.11 22.97 -4.16
N SER A 274 -3.41 23.70 -3.30
CA SER A 274 -2.38 23.12 -2.42
C SER A 274 -2.99 22.33 -1.26
N ALA A 275 -4.01 22.89 -0.60
CA ALA A 275 -4.71 22.23 0.48
C ALA A 275 -6.17 22.70 0.57
N PHE A 276 -7.02 21.80 1.04
CA PHE A 276 -8.40 22.06 1.41
C PHE A 276 -8.64 21.48 2.80
N TYR A 277 -9.25 22.27 3.65
CA TYR A 277 -9.63 21.85 5.01
C TYR A 277 -11.14 22.02 5.21
N ARG A 278 -11.77 21.00 5.77
CA ARG A 278 -13.18 21.02 6.12
C ARG A 278 -13.40 20.33 7.47
N ASP A 279 -14.04 21.03 8.40
CA ASP A 279 -14.41 20.51 9.70
C ASP A 279 -15.92 20.59 9.90
N ASN A 280 -16.52 19.55 10.48
CA ASN A 280 -17.94 19.45 10.82
C ASN A 280 -18.91 19.91 9.71
N GLY A 281 -18.52 19.73 8.45
CA GLY A 281 -19.36 20.10 7.31
C GLY A 281 -19.42 21.61 6.99
N LYS A 282 -18.51 22.40 7.56
CA LYS A 282 -18.35 23.84 7.31
C LYS A 282 -17.18 24.16 6.41
#